data_9a99f39a22f565f7179eb3eac0e9bd2d
#
_entry.id   9a99f39a22f565f7179eb3eac0e9bd2d
#
_cell.length_a   1.000
_cell.length_b   1.000
_cell.length_c   1.000
_cell.angle_alpha   90.00
_cell.angle_beta   90.00
_cell.angle_gamma   90.00
#
_symmetry.space_group_name_H-M   'P 1'
#
loop_
_entity.id
_entity.type
_entity.pdbx_description
1 polymer ?
#
loop_
_entity_poly.entity_id
_entity_poly.type
_entity_poly.pdbx_seq_one_letter_code
_entity_poly.pdbx_strand_id
1 'polypeptide(L)'
;MAAGDTPVSICSDALILLGAKTISSFNDGTDEANSCDRLYPDVRDMTLSMYPWSFAYKKTQLNKLITTPVSEWRYEYQLPGDRLGNPRALFETSTAYARPVKEWEIQGDKILTNYEQVYIDYPYQTPEFAMPQYFVQLLKYMMAWHLAYPITEQEAKAGYWQGVAVGSPSENGRGGYFRQAVNIDGQGQPPQVIEDYELVAVRY
;
A
#
# COMPACT_ATOMS: atom_id res chain seq x y z
N MET A 1 3.87 -3.65 -16.93
CA MET A 1 3.60 -4.72 -15.96
C MET A 1 4.88 -5.51 -15.79
N ALA A 2 5.41 -5.62 -14.59
CA ALA A 2 6.55 -6.49 -14.30
C ALA A 2 6.06 -7.95 -14.33
N ALA A 3 6.05 -8.55 -15.52
CA ALA A 3 5.68 -9.93 -15.68
C ALA A 3 6.78 -10.79 -15.02
N GLY A 4 6.49 -11.39 -13.87
CA GLY A 4 7.33 -12.41 -13.29
C GLY A 4 8.03 -12.11 -11.98
N ASP A 5 7.90 -10.91 -11.43
CA ASP A 5 8.43 -10.65 -10.08
C ASP A 5 7.65 -11.45 -9.03
N THR A 6 8.40 -12.13 -8.18
CA THR A 6 7.89 -12.94 -7.07
C THR A 6 8.51 -12.44 -5.76
N PRO A 7 7.93 -12.75 -4.60
CA PRO A 7 8.55 -12.45 -3.31
C PRO A 7 10.01 -12.91 -3.23
N VAL A 8 10.29 -14.11 -3.73
CA VAL A 8 11.64 -14.70 -3.73
C VAL A 8 12.60 -13.93 -4.65
N SER A 9 12.15 -13.53 -5.87
CA SER A 9 13.01 -12.78 -6.79
C SER A 9 13.35 -11.39 -6.24
N ILE A 10 12.38 -10.71 -5.63
CA ILE A 10 12.58 -9.39 -4.99
C ILE A 10 13.61 -9.50 -3.85
N CYS A 11 13.47 -10.52 -3.00
CA CYS A 11 14.41 -10.78 -1.92
C CYS A 11 15.81 -11.15 -2.46
N SER A 12 15.90 -12.01 -3.48
CA SER A 12 17.17 -12.36 -4.12
C SER A 12 17.89 -11.13 -4.69
N ASP A 13 17.14 -10.24 -5.36
CA ASP A 13 17.72 -9.01 -5.90
C ASP A 13 18.21 -8.08 -4.77
N ALA A 14 17.48 -7.99 -3.67
CA ALA A 14 17.90 -7.23 -2.49
C ALA A 14 19.20 -7.83 -1.86
N LEU A 15 19.31 -9.15 -1.80
CA LEU A 15 20.52 -9.83 -1.34
C LEU A 15 21.73 -9.59 -2.26
N ILE A 16 21.51 -9.55 -3.59
CA ILE A 16 22.55 -9.16 -4.56
C ILE A 16 23.06 -7.74 -4.27
N LEU A 17 22.17 -6.78 -3.98
CA LEU A 17 22.55 -5.42 -3.63
C LEU A 17 23.42 -5.35 -2.37
N LEU A 18 23.25 -6.30 -1.44
CA LEU A 18 24.04 -6.42 -0.22
C LEU A 18 25.38 -7.17 -0.43
N GLY A 19 25.56 -7.82 -1.58
CA GLY A 19 26.68 -8.71 -1.85
C GLY A 19 26.57 -10.05 -1.11
N ALA A 20 25.37 -10.47 -0.75
CA ALA A 20 25.06 -11.73 -0.09
C ALA A 20 24.66 -12.83 -1.10
N LYS A 21 24.50 -14.06 -0.62
CA LYS A 21 24.03 -15.17 -1.45
C LYS A 21 22.55 -15.03 -1.77
N THR A 22 22.19 -15.32 -3.02
CA THR A 22 20.80 -15.36 -3.46
C THR A 22 20.08 -16.58 -2.93
N ILE A 23 18.75 -16.49 -2.85
CA ILE A 23 17.88 -17.59 -2.47
C ILE A 23 17.05 -18.05 -3.67
N SER A 24 16.69 -19.32 -3.72
CA SER A 24 15.80 -19.91 -4.71
C SER A 24 14.39 -20.16 -4.15
N SER A 25 14.29 -20.26 -2.83
CA SER A 25 13.04 -20.46 -2.10
C SER A 25 13.22 -19.94 -0.66
N PHE A 26 12.14 -19.53 -0.02
CA PHE A 26 12.15 -19.22 1.41
C PHE A 26 12.44 -20.47 2.28
N ASN A 27 12.27 -21.67 1.73
CA ASN A 27 12.55 -22.94 2.41
C ASN A 27 13.98 -23.48 2.16
N ASP A 28 14.91 -22.68 1.65
CA ASP A 28 16.29 -23.13 1.36
C ASP A 28 17.09 -23.49 2.62
N GLY A 29 16.58 -23.18 3.82
CA GLY A 29 17.22 -23.50 5.10
C GLY A 29 18.46 -22.66 5.41
N THR A 30 18.69 -21.58 4.68
CA THR A 30 19.77 -20.61 4.91
C THR A 30 19.30 -19.46 5.80
N ASP A 31 20.23 -18.77 6.46
CA ASP A 31 19.89 -17.61 7.29
C ASP A 31 19.32 -16.47 6.45
N GLU A 32 19.78 -16.32 5.20
CA GLU A 32 19.26 -15.37 4.23
C GLU A 32 17.80 -15.66 3.88
N ALA A 33 17.47 -16.95 3.62
CA ALA A 33 16.09 -17.36 3.29
C ALA A 33 15.14 -17.13 4.47
N ASN A 34 15.55 -17.52 5.67
CA ASN A 34 14.77 -17.33 6.89
C ASN A 34 14.52 -15.83 7.19
N SER A 35 15.55 -15.00 7.00
CA SER A 35 15.45 -13.55 7.19
C SER A 35 14.52 -12.91 6.17
N CYS A 36 14.60 -13.34 4.91
CA CYS A 36 13.71 -12.88 3.85
C CYS A 36 12.27 -13.29 4.10
N ASP A 37 12.00 -14.55 4.42
CA ASP A 37 10.66 -15.05 4.70
C ASP A 37 9.97 -14.27 5.81
N ARG A 38 10.73 -13.97 6.86
CA ARG A 38 10.21 -13.25 8.03
C ARG A 38 9.98 -11.75 7.79
N LEU A 39 10.88 -11.08 7.05
CA LEU A 39 10.84 -9.63 6.89
C LEU A 39 10.00 -9.18 5.68
N TYR A 40 9.93 -10.01 4.64
CA TYR A 40 9.29 -9.62 3.38
C TYR A 40 7.83 -9.17 3.53
N PRO A 41 6.95 -9.92 4.22
CA PRO A 41 5.55 -9.50 4.36
C PRO A 41 5.40 -8.13 5.04
N ASP A 42 6.16 -7.91 6.11
CA ASP A 42 6.10 -6.66 6.89
C ASP A 42 6.62 -5.47 6.08
N VAL A 43 7.75 -5.63 5.39
CA VAL A 43 8.34 -4.57 4.56
C VAL A 43 7.45 -4.25 3.36
N ARG A 44 6.86 -5.26 2.71
CA ARG A 44 5.90 -5.08 1.62
C ARG A 44 4.69 -4.26 2.09
N ASP A 45 4.05 -4.69 3.16
CA ASP A 45 2.82 -4.08 3.65
C ASP A 45 3.08 -2.67 4.19
N MET A 46 4.23 -2.46 4.84
CA MET A 46 4.70 -1.13 5.24
C MET A 46 4.89 -0.22 4.01
N THR A 47 5.58 -0.70 2.97
CA THR A 47 5.84 0.10 1.75
C THR A 47 4.56 0.44 1.00
N LEU A 48 3.60 -0.50 0.92
CA LEU A 48 2.27 -0.25 0.36
C LEU A 48 1.49 0.80 1.16
N SER A 49 1.68 0.83 2.48
CA SER A 49 0.97 1.77 3.37
C SER A 49 1.58 3.17 3.41
N MET A 50 2.82 3.36 2.94
CA MET A 50 3.52 4.66 3.00
C MET A 50 2.89 5.75 2.12
N TYR A 51 2.19 5.36 1.05
CA TYR A 51 1.59 6.28 0.09
C TYR A 51 0.33 5.67 -0.54
N PRO A 52 -0.67 6.47 -0.93
CA PRO A 52 -1.86 5.97 -1.64
C PRO A 52 -1.54 5.65 -3.11
N TRP A 53 -0.80 4.56 -3.33
CA TRP A 53 -0.40 4.11 -4.67
C TRP A 53 -1.60 3.88 -5.58
N SER A 54 -1.55 4.36 -6.81
CA SER A 54 -2.68 4.28 -7.76
C SER A 54 -3.09 2.83 -8.07
N PHE A 55 -2.13 1.90 -8.09
CA PHE A 55 -2.35 0.48 -8.35
C PHE A 55 -2.81 -0.33 -7.12
N ALA A 56 -2.68 0.23 -5.91
CA ALA A 56 -2.93 -0.48 -4.65
C ALA A 56 -4.31 -0.16 -4.05
N TYR A 57 -5.24 0.33 -4.85
CA TYR A 57 -6.62 0.56 -4.44
C TYR A 57 -7.58 -0.39 -5.14
N LYS A 58 -8.59 -0.80 -4.39
CA LYS A 58 -9.63 -1.72 -4.85
C LYS A 58 -10.99 -1.20 -4.42
N LYS A 59 -11.94 -1.23 -5.35
CA LYS A 59 -13.34 -0.94 -5.04
C LYS A 59 -14.11 -2.24 -4.88
N THR A 60 -14.83 -2.40 -3.77
CA THR A 60 -15.65 -3.59 -3.52
C THR A 60 -16.95 -3.23 -2.84
N GLN A 61 -17.98 -4.04 -3.10
CA GLN A 61 -19.22 -4.01 -2.33
C GLN A 61 -19.02 -4.72 -1.01
N LEU A 62 -19.55 -4.15 0.07
CA LEU A 62 -19.53 -4.79 1.38
C LEU A 62 -20.79 -5.61 1.62
N ASN A 63 -20.60 -6.70 2.36
CA ASN A 63 -21.70 -7.52 2.83
C ASN A 63 -22.26 -6.97 4.14
N LYS A 64 -23.57 -6.71 4.15
CA LYS A 64 -24.30 -6.28 5.34
C LYS A 64 -24.31 -7.39 6.38
N LEU A 65 -24.01 -7.07 7.62
CA LEU A 65 -24.12 -7.98 8.74
C LEU A 65 -25.58 -8.11 9.18
N ILE A 66 -25.93 -9.25 9.75
CA ILE A 66 -27.30 -9.53 10.24
C ILE A 66 -27.53 -8.82 11.58
N THR A 67 -26.47 -8.58 12.32
CA THR A 67 -26.51 -7.89 13.62
C THR A 67 -26.87 -6.41 13.43
N THR A 68 -27.68 -5.89 14.37
CA THR A 68 -28.02 -4.47 14.39
C THR A 68 -26.99 -3.75 15.27
N PRO A 69 -26.40 -2.64 14.81
CA PRO A 69 -25.48 -1.86 15.62
C PRO A 69 -26.11 -1.39 16.94
N VAL A 70 -25.30 -1.32 18.00
CA VAL A 70 -25.70 -0.72 19.29
C VAL A 70 -25.32 0.76 19.28
N SER A 71 -25.72 1.48 18.24
CA SER A 71 -25.38 2.88 18.01
C SER A 71 -26.51 3.55 17.21
N GLU A 72 -26.36 4.83 16.88
CA GLU A 72 -27.28 5.61 16.04
C GLU A 72 -27.37 5.14 14.59
N TRP A 73 -26.45 4.28 14.14
CA TRP A 73 -26.40 3.77 12.78
C TRP A 73 -27.37 2.60 12.57
N ARG A 74 -27.92 2.52 11.35
CA ARG A 74 -28.88 1.47 11.01
C ARG A 74 -28.25 0.16 10.58
N TYR A 75 -27.07 0.21 9.95
CA TYR A 75 -26.43 -0.96 9.33
C TYR A 75 -24.97 -1.02 9.69
N GLU A 76 -24.47 -2.24 9.78
CA GLU A 76 -23.05 -2.53 9.92
C GLU A 76 -22.55 -3.47 8.82
N TYR A 77 -21.30 -3.26 8.42
CA TYR A 77 -20.65 -3.97 7.33
C TYR A 77 -19.26 -4.42 7.76
N GLN A 78 -18.90 -5.67 7.41
CA GLN A 78 -17.57 -6.19 7.67
C GLN A 78 -16.56 -5.58 6.69
N LEU A 79 -15.46 -5.05 7.20
CA LEU A 79 -14.32 -4.60 6.37
C LEU A 79 -13.57 -5.81 5.78
N PRO A 80 -13.02 -5.70 4.56
CA PRO A 80 -12.22 -6.76 3.95
C PRO A 80 -10.97 -7.09 4.75
N GLY A 81 -10.61 -8.38 4.83
CA GLY A 81 -9.43 -8.84 5.55
C GLY A 81 -8.10 -8.54 4.85
N ASP A 82 -8.13 -8.24 3.54
CA ASP A 82 -6.96 -7.89 2.72
C ASP A 82 -6.63 -6.39 2.75
N ARG A 83 -7.32 -5.61 3.59
CA ARG A 83 -7.07 -4.17 3.72
C ARG A 83 -5.76 -3.88 4.44
N LEU A 84 -5.02 -2.90 3.94
CA LEU A 84 -3.81 -2.36 4.57
C LEU A 84 -4.06 -1.07 5.36
N GLY A 85 -5.26 -0.51 5.26
CA GLY A 85 -5.61 0.73 5.95
C GLY A 85 -7.09 1.03 5.89
N ASN A 86 -7.46 2.22 6.38
CA ASN A 86 -8.84 2.66 6.35
C ASN A 86 -9.30 2.95 4.91
N PRO A 87 -10.57 2.69 4.59
CA PRO A 87 -11.16 3.10 3.30
C PRO A 87 -11.01 4.60 3.08
N ARG A 88 -10.69 4.96 1.84
CA ARG A 88 -10.58 6.36 1.41
C ARG A 88 -11.95 7.00 1.21
N ALA A 89 -12.90 6.22 0.72
CA ALA A 89 -14.23 6.68 0.40
C ALA A 89 -15.26 5.55 0.49
N LEU A 90 -16.50 5.93 0.81
CA LEU A 90 -17.66 5.07 0.78
C LEU A 90 -18.68 5.62 -0.24
N PHE A 91 -19.33 4.72 -0.97
CA PHE A 91 -20.30 5.05 -2.00
C PHE A 91 -21.56 4.21 -1.82
N GLU A 92 -22.72 4.80 -2.11
CA GLU A 92 -23.99 4.09 -2.13
C GLU A 92 -24.18 3.26 -3.41
N THR A 93 -23.58 3.70 -4.51
CA THR A 93 -23.68 3.04 -5.82
C THR A 93 -22.32 2.78 -6.44
N SER A 94 -22.25 1.83 -7.38
CA SER A 94 -21.03 1.52 -8.15
C SER A 94 -20.92 2.25 -9.48
N THR A 95 -21.78 3.25 -9.75
CA THR A 95 -21.78 3.97 -11.03
C THR A 95 -20.54 4.82 -11.22
N ALA A 96 -20.18 5.13 -12.48
CA ALA A 96 -18.95 5.84 -12.84
C ALA A 96 -18.84 7.25 -12.21
N TYR A 97 -19.97 7.89 -11.91
CA TYR A 97 -20.03 9.23 -11.31
C TYR A 97 -20.58 9.23 -9.89
N ALA A 98 -20.48 8.08 -9.19
CA ALA A 98 -20.91 8.00 -7.80
C ALA A 98 -20.12 8.99 -6.94
N ARG A 99 -20.85 9.83 -6.18
CA ARG A 99 -20.22 10.73 -5.22
C ARG A 99 -19.98 10.01 -3.91
N PRO A 100 -18.82 10.25 -3.25
CA PRO A 100 -18.58 9.68 -1.93
C PRO A 100 -19.59 10.20 -0.92
N VAL A 101 -20.10 9.33 -0.07
CA VAL A 101 -20.96 9.68 1.04
C VAL A 101 -20.13 10.01 2.28
N LYS A 102 -20.64 10.90 3.13
CA LYS A 102 -19.92 11.37 4.33
C LYS A 102 -20.43 10.75 5.63
N GLU A 103 -21.64 10.18 5.60
CA GLU A 103 -22.33 9.64 6.78
C GLU A 103 -21.95 8.19 7.01
N TRP A 104 -20.79 7.97 7.61
CA TRP A 104 -20.29 6.66 8.00
C TRP A 104 -19.20 6.78 9.06
N GLU A 105 -19.02 5.70 9.83
CA GLU A 105 -18.04 5.59 10.90
C GLU A 105 -17.35 4.22 10.85
N ILE A 106 -16.09 4.17 11.26
CA ILE A 106 -15.37 2.91 11.45
C ILE A 106 -15.33 2.58 12.93
N GLN A 107 -15.82 1.40 13.29
CA GLN A 107 -15.71 0.87 14.62
C GLN A 107 -15.05 -0.52 14.57
N GLY A 108 -13.79 -0.56 14.99
CA GLY A 108 -12.97 -1.78 14.91
C GLY A 108 -12.73 -2.23 13.46
N ASP A 109 -13.28 -3.37 13.10
CA ASP A 109 -13.20 -3.97 11.77
C ASP A 109 -14.48 -3.82 10.94
N LYS A 110 -15.39 -2.92 11.37
CA LYS A 110 -16.68 -2.69 10.74
C LYS A 110 -16.86 -1.25 10.30
N ILE A 111 -17.68 -1.06 9.28
CA ILE A 111 -18.25 0.23 8.88
C ILE A 111 -19.71 0.29 9.33
N LEU A 112 -20.06 1.40 9.95
CA LEU A 112 -21.41 1.75 10.38
C LEU A 112 -21.94 2.87 9.48
N THR A 113 -23.18 2.74 9.01
CA THR A 113 -23.81 3.73 8.14
C THR A 113 -25.32 3.53 8.08
N ASN A 114 -26.01 4.52 7.52
CA ASN A 114 -27.47 4.46 7.27
C ASN A 114 -27.85 3.96 5.86
N TYR A 115 -26.85 3.68 5.00
CA TYR A 115 -27.07 3.20 3.63
C TYR A 115 -27.20 1.67 3.61
N GLU A 116 -28.21 1.16 2.90
CA GLU A 116 -28.49 -0.27 2.83
C GLU A 116 -27.53 -1.04 1.92
N GLN A 117 -26.92 -0.38 0.97
CA GLN A 117 -25.92 -0.94 0.07
C GLN A 117 -24.72 -0.01 0.02
N VAL A 118 -23.52 -0.56 0.21
CA VAL A 118 -22.30 0.25 0.24
C VAL A 118 -21.16 -0.38 -0.53
N TYR A 119 -20.38 0.48 -1.16
CA TYR A 119 -19.14 0.17 -1.85
C TYR A 119 -18.03 0.99 -1.21
N ILE A 120 -16.90 0.39 -0.99
CA ILE A 120 -15.73 1.10 -0.45
C ILE A 120 -14.57 1.10 -1.44
N ASP A 121 -13.78 2.16 -1.36
CA ASP A 121 -12.50 2.30 -2.05
C ASP A 121 -11.39 2.27 -0.97
N TYR A 122 -10.56 1.22 -0.98
CA TYR A 122 -9.62 0.95 0.11
C TYR A 122 -8.27 0.45 -0.39
N PRO A 123 -7.18 0.75 0.35
CA PRO A 123 -5.86 0.19 0.05
C PRO A 123 -5.83 -1.29 0.42
N TYR A 124 -5.40 -2.13 -0.51
CA TYR A 124 -5.36 -3.57 -0.32
C TYR A 124 -3.96 -4.15 -0.54
N GLN A 125 -3.75 -5.33 -0.01
CA GLN A 125 -2.53 -6.10 -0.18
C GLN A 125 -2.40 -6.56 -1.64
N THR A 126 -1.72 -5.72 -2.44
CA THR A 126 -1.57 -5.96 -3.87
C THR A 126 -0.58 -7.09 -4.12
N PRO A 127 -0.93 -8.10 -4.94
CA PRO A 127 0.00 -9.17 -5.28
C PRO A 127 1.14 -8.65 -6.16
N GLU A 128 2.31 -9.27 -6.06
CA GLU A 128 3.55 -8.81 -6.68
C GLU A 128 3.46 -8.70 -8.21
N PHE A 129 2.75 -9.61 -8.86
CA PHE A 129 2.55 -9.59 -10.31
C PHE A 129 1.74 -8.37 -10.82
N ALA A 130 1.01 -7.70 -9.92
CA ALA A 130 0.24 -6.49 -10.23
C ALA A 130 1.00 -5.20 -9.87
N MET A 131 2.17 -5.31 -9.21
CA MET A 131 2.98 -4.16 -8.84
C MET A 131 3.72 -3.58 -10.05
N PRO A 132 3.67 -2.25 -10.28
CA PRO A 132 4.48 -1.60 -11.31
C PRO A 132 5.98 -1.66 -11.01
N GLN A 133 6.81 -1.60 -12.07
CA GLN A 133 8.27 -1.75 -11.95
C GLN A 133 8.93 -0.72 -11.02
N TYR A 134 8.44 0.52 -11.01
CA TYR A 134 8.96 1.54 -10.09
C TYR A 134 8.72 1.19 -8.62
N PHE A 135 7.59 0.56 -8.31
CA PHE A 135 7.29 0.10 -6.96
C PHE A 135 8.12 -1.13 -6.58
N VAL A 136 8.25 -2.09 -7.49
CA VAL A 136 9.12 -3.27 -7.29
C VAL A 136 10.56 -2.83 -7.00
N GLN A 137 11.08 -1.84 -7.72
CA GLN A 137 12.43 -1.31 -7.47
C GLN A 137 12.53 -0.64 -6.09
N LEU A 138 11.51 0.11 -5.68
CA LEU A 138 11.44 0.65 -4.32
C LEU A 138 11.47 -0.47 -3.29
N LEU A 139 10.67 -1.51 -3.49
CA LEU A 139 10.58 -2.64 -2.56
C LEU A 139 11.91 -3.39 -2.43
N LYS A 140 12.68 -3.54 -3.53
CA LYS A 140 14.03 -4.10 -3.49
C LYS A 140 14.97 -3.26 -2.61
N TYR A 141 14.92 -1.94 -2.72
CA TYR A 141 15.73 -1.05 -1.86
C TYR A 141 15.28 -1.08 -0.40
N MET A 142 13.98 -1.12 -0.15
CA MET A 142 13.44 -1.29 1.20
C MET A 142 13.89 -2.61 1.82
N MET A 143 13.81 -3.70 1.07
CA MET A 143 14.31 -5.01 1.50
C MET A 143 15.83 -4.98 1.76
N ALA A 144 16.61 -4.36 0.87
CA ALA A 144 18.06 -4.22 1.07
C ALA A 144 18.38 -3.44 2.36
N TRP A 145 17.63 -2.39 2.67
CA TRP A 145 17.77 -1.66 3.93
C TRP A 145 17.52 -2.56 5.15
N HIS A 146 16.36 -3.24 5.18
CA HIS A 146 15.96 -4.06 6.33
C HIS A 146 16.83 -5.33 6.51
N LEU A 147 17.32 -5.90 5.40
CA LEU A 147 18.21 -7.05 5.41
C LEU A 147 19.68 -6.70 5.67
N ALA A 148 20.09 -5.43 5.50
CA ALA A 148 21.49 -5.04 5.58
C ALA A 148 22.14 -5.43 6.90
N TYR A 149 21.54 -5.09 8.03
CA TYR A 149 22.10 -5.38 9.34
C TYR A 149 22.03 -6.89 9.69
N PRO A 150 20.89 -7.57 9.55
CA PRO A 150 20.79 -9.02 9.83
C PRO A 150 21.77 -9.89 9.03
N ILE A 151 22.04 -9.52 7.77
CA ILE A 151 22.85 -10.35 6.86
C ILE A 151 24.33 -9.96 6.89
N THR A 152 24.64 -8.67 7.03
CA THR A 152 26.04 -8.21 6.89
C THR A 152 26.67 -7.75 8.20
N GLU A 153 25.89 -7.62 9.27
CA GLU A 153 26.31 -7.05 10.57
C GLU A 153 26.91 -5.64 10.47
N GLN A 154 26.64 -4.93 9.35
CA GLN A 154 27.22 -3.62 9.05
C GLN A 154 26.13 -2.53 9.12
N GLU A 155 26.14 -1.75 10.20
CA GLU A 155 25.22 -0.61 10.38
C GLU A 155 25.38 0.46 9.27
N ALA A 156 26.62 0.68 8.80
CA ALA A 156 26.88 1.62 7.72
C ALA A 156 26.16 1.27 6.41
N LYS A 157 26.04 -0.03 6.09
CA LYS A 157 25.26 -0.50 4.92
C LYS A 157 23.78 -0.28 5.12
N ALA A 158 23.25 -0.51 6.32
CA ALA A 158 21.85 -0.24 6.62
C ALA A 158 21.53 1.26 6.44
N GLY A 159 22.38 2.15 6.97
CA GLY A 159 22.24 3.60 6.78
C GLY A 159 22.34 4.04 5.32
N TYR A 160 23.24 3.44 4.54
CA TYR A 160 23.35 3.71 3.10
C TYR A 160 22.06 3.33 2.36
N TRP A 161 21.55 2.10 2.55
CA TRP A 161 20.35 1.64 1.86
C TRP A 161 19.08 2.36 2.33
N GLN A 162 19.03 2.76 3.62
CA GLN A 162 17.98 3.66 4.10
C GLN A 162 17.98 4.97 3.31
N GLY A 163 19.14 5.60 3.16
CA GLY A 163 19.30 6.83 2.37
C GLY A 163 18.88 6.64 0.91
N VAL A 164 19.21 5.52 0.29
CA VAL A 164 18.79 5.19 -1.08
C VAL A 164 17.29 4.98 -1.18
N ALA A 165 16.68 4.24 -0.25
CA ALA A 165 15.27 3.89 -0.28
C ALA A 165 14.36 5.08 0.05
N VAL A 166 14.57 5.72 1.20
CA VAL A 166 13.66 6.73 1.78
C VAL A 166 14.31 8.09 2.06
N GLY A 167 15.57 8.23 1.70
CA GLY A 167 16.31 9.49 1.90
C GLY A 167 16.89 9.66 3.29
N SER A 168 17.38 10.89 3.56
CA SER A 168 17.97 11.26 4.84
C SER A 168 16.91 11.41 5.94
N PRO A 169 17.31 11.36 7.22
CA PRO A 169 16.39 11.58 8.32
C PRO A 169 15.66 12.93 8.28
N SER A 170 16.27 13.95 7.67
CA SER A 170 15.64 15.27 7.49
C SER A 170 14.47 15.29 6.51
N GLU A 171 14.37 14.26 5.65
CA GLU A 171 13.27 14.09 4.68
C GLU A 171 12.09 13.28 5.26
N ASN A 172 12.15 12.89 6.54
CA ASN A 172 11.09 12.16 7.25
C ASN A 172 10.60 10.89 6.52
N GLY A 173 11.52 10.15 5.90
CA GLY A 173 11.19 8.93 5.14
C GLY A 173 10.47 9.17 3.81
N ARG A 174 10.51 10.40 3.29
CA ARG A 174 9.87 10.78 2.01
C ARG A 174 10.84 11.26 0.96
N GLY A 175 12.10 10.90 1.11
CA GLY A 175 13.19 11.19 0.17
C GLY A 175 13.58 9.98 -0.68
N GLY A 176 14.82 9.97 -1.14
CA GLY A 176 15.42 8.87 -1.88
C GLY A 176 14.62 8.41 -3.09
N TYR A 177 14.67 7.11 -3.36
CA TYR A 177 13.91 6.51 -4.46
C TYR A 177 12.39 6.51 -4.21
N PHE A 178 11.95 6.51 -2.95
CA PHE A 178 10.53 6.65 -2.61
C PHE A 178 9.90 7.88 -3.27
N ARG A 179 10.56 9.03 -3.19
CA ARG A 179 10.10 10.28 -3.83
C ARG A 179 9.99 10.15 -5.36
N GLN A 180 10.94 9.45 -5.99
CA GLN A 180 10.88 9.20 -7.43
C GLN A 180 9.70 8.30 -7.79
N ALA A 181 9.48 7.23 -7.04
CA ALA A 181 8.37 6.30 -7.24
C ALA A 181 7.00 7.01 -7.10
N VAL A 182 6.84 7.86 -6.09
CA VAL A 182 5.64 8.69 -5.90
C VAL A 182 5.40 9.63 -7.09
N ASN A 183 6.45 10.28 -7.59
CA ASN A 183 6.32 11.16 -8.75
C ASN A 183 5.90 10.40 -10.02
N ILE A 184 6.45 9.20 -10.25
CA ILE A 184 6.07 8.35 -11.39
C ILE A 184 4.62 7.90 -11.28
N ASP A 185 4.19 7.46 -10.10
CA ASP A 185 2.80 7.05 -9.84
C ASP A 185 1.82 8.20 -10.10
N GLY A 186 2.15 9.42 -9.63
CA GLY A 186 1.33 10.61 -9.80
C GLY A 186 1.20 11.08 -11.27
N GLN A 187 2.22 10.85 -12.11
CA GLN A 187 2.18 11.21 -13.53
C GLN A 187 1.19 10.38 -14.34
N GLY A 188 0.89 9.16 -13.88
CA GLY A 188 -0.07 8.27 -14.54
C GLY A 188 -1.53 8.58 -14.22
N GLN A 189 -1.83 9.49 -13.31
CA GLN A 189 -3.20 9.82 -12.93
C GLN A 189 -3.82 10.82 -13.91
N PRO A 190 -5.10 10.61 -14.32
CA PRO A 190 -5.78 11.56 -15.16
C PRO A 190 -5.91 12.91 -14.45
N PRO A 191 -5.82 14.03 -15.17
CA PRO A 191 -6.00 15.35 -14.58
C PRO A 191 -7.42 15.44 -13.98
N GLN A 192 -7.50 15.82 -12.70
CA GLN A 192 -8.78 16.09 -12.07
C GLN A 192 -9.27 17.47 -12.51
N VAL A 193 -10.38 17.52 -13.21
CA VAL A 193 -11.07 18.79 -13.51
C VAL A 193 -11.76 19.25 -12.23
N ILE A 194 -11.44 20.45 -11.81
CA ILE A 194 -12.09 21.10 -10.67
C ILE A 194 -13.45 21.64 -11.15
N GLU A 195 -14.48 20.81 -11.09
CA GLU A 195 -15.81 21.16 -11.63
C GLU A 195 -16.71 21.93 -10.65
N ASP A 196 -16.44 21.88 -9.35
CA ASP A 196 -17.32 22.48 -8.32
C ASP A 196 -16.54 23.37 -7.34
N TYR A 197 -16.15 24.54 -7.79
CA TYR A 197 -15.86 25.63 -6.86
C TYR A 197 -17.11 26.53 -6.78
N GLU A 198 -17.85 26.44 -5.66
CA GLU A 198 -19.00 27.34 -5.39
C GLU A 198 -18.63 28.82 -5.56
N LEU A 199 -17.40 29.20 -5.23
CA LEU A 199 -16.89 30.57 -5.41
C LEU A 199 -16.63 30.96 -6.86
N VAL A 200 -16.49 30.02 -7.78
CA VAL A 200 -16.37 30.29 -9.23
C VAL A 200 -17.72 30.32 -9.88
N ALA A 201 -18.66 29.49 -9.43
CA ALA A 201 -20.05 29.49 -9.93
C ALA A 201 -20.81 30.78 -9.62
N VAL A 202 -20.44 31.53 -8.58
CA VAL A 202 -21.00 32.82 -8.22
C VAL A 202 -20.54 33.97 -9.15
N ARG A 203 -19.50 33.75 -9.98
CA ARG A 203 -18.95 34.76 -10.89
C ARG A 203 -19.44 34.66 -12.33
N TYR A 204 -20.26 33.69 -12.64
CA TYR A 204 -20.94 33.49 -13.92
C TYR A 204 -22.42 33.20 -13.65
#